data_b3ee984a2fb1e9557b30ec9fc7824d18
#
_entry.id   b3ee984a2fb1e9557b30ec9fc7824d18
#
_cell.length_a   1.000
_cell.length_b   1.000
_cell.length_c   1.000
_cell.angle_alpha   90.00
_cell.angle_beta   90.00
_cell.angle_gamma   90.00
#
_symmetry.space_group_name_H-M   'P 1'
#
loop_
_entity.id
_entity.type
_entity.pdbx_description
1 polymer ?
#
loop_
_entity_poly.entity_id
_entity_poly.type
_entity_poly.pdbx_seq_one_letter_code
_entity_poly.pdbx_strand_id
1 'polypeptide(L)'
;MSFISRIFPALALLPLATQAFAAPAEFWYSHSGAAASAIADVCRSFNAQREDGDRLHCIRQGTYEQTLQKTVAAYRAGIGPALVEIYDVATPDMLLGGATQAVETVMADHHRAYSDDTFLPALRRYYSDDHGTLAAQPFAASTAVFYTHRKALAAAGIGEPPATWEAFDTALRALKRSGHTCPVVTEFSPWIWLEQTSAAQGTRVAIRAAGTDHYQFDKGTHVRLMTDLARWTAEGLVRHQDSTRSGQQGLAFATGDCAMLLDSTGSWNVMHGDLESDIEVSALPIYANTQRRANVPGGSSLWVMRGHSVHDYRVVSEFLAFVLQPDNQLMFSARTGYLPVTQAAAARLQSSAQKPSAVAVGLAALNDIDGQPSAPLRCGFITLMRLIWSQEMENALAGRQSVDHALRQTTMRANELLSLFQQMHQAQTSNSALDTPPVGASRATLRL
;
A
#
# COMPACT_ATOMS: atom_id res chain seq x y z
N MET A 1 92.93 8.04 6.09
CA MET A 1 91.63 7.88 6.72
C MET A 1 90.58 8.52 5.78
N SER A 2 89.97 7.67 4.97
CA SER A 2 88.98 8.12 3.95
C SER A 2 87.57 7.88 4.49
N PHE A 3 86.77 8.95 4.59
CA PHE A 3 85.35 8.87 4.92
C PHE A 3 84.54 8.64 3.62
N ILE A 4 83.91 7.47 3.50
CA ILE A 4 82.95 7.15 2.43
C ILE A 4 81.57 7.60 2.89
N SER A 5 81.05 8.66 2.32
CA SER A 5 79.65 9.13 2.49
C SER A 5 78.70 8.26 1.67
N ARG A 6 77.85 7.50 2.36
CA ARG A 6 76.77 6.72 1.73
C ARG A 6 75.52 7.62 1.56
N ILE A 7 75.16 7.93 0.30
CA ILE A 7 73.93 8.59 -0.07
C ILE A 7 72.84 7.50 -0.18
N PHE A 8 71.83 7.57 0.73
CA PHE A 8 70.59 6.78 0.60
C PHE A 8 69.59 7.54 -0.28
N PRO A 9 69.03 6.91 -1.33
CA PRO A 9 67.96 7.54 -2.07
C PRO A 9 66.67 7.47 -1.25
N ALA A 10 66.07 8.63 -0.95
CA ALA A 10 64.74 8.72 -0.40
C ALA A 10 63.69 8.24 -1.44
N LEU A 11 63.10 7.09 -1.16
CA LEU A 11 61.97 6.56 -1.94
C LEU A 11 60.73 7.40 -1.57
N ALA A 12 60.26 8.26 -2.49
CA ALA A 12 59.03 9.02 -2.34
C ALA A 12 57.86 8.06 -2.52
N LEU A 13 57.20 7.71 -1.40
CA LEU A 13 55.90 7.02 -1.41
C LEU A 13 54.82 8.02 -1.90
N LEU A 14 54.43 7.92 -3.14
CA LEU A 14 53.21 8.56 -3.65
C LEU A 14 52.01 7.90 -2.95
N PRO A 15 51.10 8.69 -2.32
CA PRO A 15 49.86 8.13 -1.80
C PRO A 15 49.01 7.68 -2.99
N LEU A 16 48.77 6.36 -3.11
CA LEU A 16 47.68 5.85 -3.94
C LEU A 16 46.38 6.38 -3.32
N ALA A 17 45.78 7.39 -3.94
CA ALA A 17 44.42 7.77 -3.64
C ALA A 17 43.52 6.59 -4.04
N THR A 18 43.19 5.74 -3.10
CA THR A 18 42.07 4.79 -3.24
C THR A 18 40.83 5.63 -3.44
N GLN A 19 40.32 5.70 -4.67
CA GLN A 19 38.98 6.17 -4.92
C GLN A 19 38.06 5.25 -4.11
N ALA A 20 37.58 5.73 -2.99
CA ALA A 20 36.50 5.09 -2.26
C ALA A 20 35.30 5.18 -3.21
N PHE A 21 34.98 4.08 -3.89
CA PHE A 21 33.70 3.96 -4.58
C PHE A 21 32.61 4.15 -3.51
N ALA A 22 31.80 5.18 -3.68
CA ALA A 22 30.64 5.34 -2.85
C ALA A 22 29.80 4.06 -2.95
N ALA A 23 29.32 3.56 -1.81
CA ALA A 23 28.41 2.42 -1.83
C ALA A 23 27.21 2.75 -2.72
N PRO A 24 26.71 1.82 -3.53
CA PRO A 24 25.57 2.09 -4.40
C PRO A 24 24.33 2.46 -3.57
N ALA A 25 23.51 3.35 -4.11
CA ALA A 25 22.23 3.70 -3.50
C ALA A 25 21.37 2.43 -3.29
N GLU A 26 20.72 2.30 -2.13
CA GLU A 26 19.90 1.15 -1.82
C GLU A 26 18.41 1.44 -1.99
N PHE A 27 17.69 0.45 -2.55
CA PHE A 27 16.25 0.36 -2.55
C PHE A 27 15.79 -0.84 -1.74
N TRP A 28 15.09 -0.59 -0.64
CA TRP A 28 14.49 -1.65 0.18
C TRP A 28 13.03 -1.85 -0.20
N TYR A 29 12.66 -3.11 -0.49
CA TYR A 29 11.31 -3.43 -0.91
C TYR A 29 10.75 -4.66 -0.17
N SER A 30 9.41 -4.74 -0.18
CA SER A 30 8.62 -5.81 0.42
C SER A 30 8.30 -6.89 -0.62
N HIS A 31 7.25 -7.64 -0.41
CA HIS A 31 6.67 -8.66 -1.25
C HIS A 31 7.33 -10.04 -1.21
N SER A 32 6.60 -10.98 -1.81
CA SER A 32 7.03 -12.36 -2.04
C SER A 32 6.49 -12.84 -3.39
N GLY A 33 6.86 -14.06 -3.82
CA GLY A 33 6.33 -14.68 -5.03
C GLY A 33 6.51 -13.84 -6.30
N ALA A 34 5.47 -13.76 -7.12
CA ALA A 34 5.51 -13.09 -8.41
C ALA A 34 5.79 -11.58 -8.31
N ALA A 35 5.27 -10.91 -7.27
CA ALA A 35 5.50 -9.48 -7.08
C ALA A 35 6.96 -9.17 -6.74
N ALA A 36 7.59 -9.93 -5.83
CA ALA A 36 9.01 -9.79 -5.54
C ALA A 36 9.88 -10.06 -6.78
N SER A 37 9.54 -11.08 -7.56
CA SER A 37 10.23 -11.39 -8.82
C SER A 37 10.08 -10.24 -9.84
N ALA A 38 8.89 -9.66 -9.97
CA ALA A 38 8.66 -8.54 -10.87
C ALA A 38 9.48 -7.30 -10.48
N ILE A 39 9.56 -6.97 -9.18
CA ILE A 39 10.39 -5.87 -8.67
C ILE A 39 11.88 -6.14 -8.97
N ALA A 40 12.35 -7.36 -8.71
CA ALA A 40 13.74 -7.74 -9.01
C ALA A 40 14.06 -7.63 -10.50
N ASP A 41 13.11 -7.95 -11.40
CA ASP A 41 13.26 -7.79 -12.85
C ASP A 41 13.34 -6.32 -13.26
N VAL A 42 12.48 -5.47 -12.70
CA VAL A 42 12.52 -4.01 -12.90
C VAL A 42 13.88 -3.45 -12.47
N CYS A 43 14.39 -3.86 -11.30
CA CYS A 43 15.73 -3.47 -10.83
C CYS A 43 16.85 -3.94 -11.76
N ARG A 44 16.79 -5.18 -12.23
CA ARG A 44 17.78 -5.70 -13.20
C ARG A 44 17.75 -4.93 -14.53
N SER A 45 16.56 -4.65 -15.03
CA SER A 45 16.37 -3.89 -16.27
C SER A 45 16.88 -2.46 -16.15
N PHE A 46 16.63 -1.81 -14.99
CA PHE A 46 17.20 -0.50 -14.69
C PHE A 46 18.72 -0.50 -14.67
N ASN A 47 19.33 -1.49 -14.01
CA ASN A 47 20.78 -1.60 -13.83
C ASN A 47 21.52 -2.06 -15.09
N ALA A 48 20.85 -2.74 -16.02
CA ALA A 48 21.48 -3.32 -17.23
C ALA A 48 22.13 -2.29 -18.17
N GLN A 49 21.71 -1.02 -18.08
CA GLN A 49 22.20 0.07 -18.94
C GLN A 49 23.05 1.07 -18.15
N ARG A 50 23.62 0.68 -16.99
CA ARG A 50 24.29 1.59 -16.07
C ARG A 50 25.66 1.08 -15.66
N GLU A 51 26.59 2.01 -15.44
CA GLU A 51 27.88 1.72 -14.84
C GLU A 51 27.70 1.37 -13.35
N ASP A 52 28.68 0.68 -12.77
CA ASP A 52 28.60 0.15 -11.40
C ASP A 52 28.28 1.23 -10.34
N GLY A 53 28.83 2.44 -10.50
CA GLY A 53 28.57 3.55 -9.58
C GLY A 53 27.15 4.12 -9.64
N ASP A 54 26.41 3.89 -10.73
CA ASP A 54 25.07 4.41 -11.00
C ASP A 54 23.97 3.33 -10.84
N ARG A 55 24.34 2.17 -10.33
CA ARG A 55 23.38 1.08 -10.06
C ARG A 55 22.64 1.29 -8.76
N LEU A 56 21.40 0.80 -8.73
CA LEU A 56 20.58 0.76 -7.54
C LEU A 56 20.63 -0.65 -6.94
N HIS A 57 21.04 -0.76 -5.68
CA HIS A 57 21.06 -2.04 -4.97
C HIS A 57 19.69 -2.34 -4.38
N CYS A 58 18.93 -3.22 -5.02
CA CYS A 58 17.56 -3.55 -4.63
C CYS A 58 17.55 -4.73 -3.65
N ILE A 59 17.09 -4.51 -2.42
CA ILE A 59 17.16 -5.49 -1.32
C ILE A 59 15.76 -5.80 -0.79
N ARG A 60 15.36 -7.04 -0.89
CA ARG A 60 14.10 -7.50 -0.31
C ARG A 60 14.21 -7.59 1.21
N GLN A 61 13.26 -6.96 1.93
CA GLN A 61 13.27 -6.89 3.38
C GLN A 61 12.27 -7.84 4.09
N GLY A 62 11.34 -8.42 3.35
CA GLY A 62 10.33 -9.34 3.90
C GLY A 62 8.90 -8.87 3.67
N THR A 63 8.04 -8.90 4.71
CA THR A 63 6.67 -8.35 4.65
C THR A 63 6.68 -6.83 4.72
N TYR A 64 5.53 -6.20 4.51
CA TYR A 64 5.35 -4.74 4.67
C TYR A 64 5.73 -4.27 6.08
N GLU A 65 5.26 -4.99 7.12
CA GLU A 65 5.54 -4.67 8.52
C GLU A 65 7.03 -4.81 8.84
N GLN A 66 7.66 -5.89 8.35
CA GLN A 66 9.10 -6.12 8.53
C GLN A 66 9.92 -5.04 7.84
N THR A 67 9.53 -4.62 6.65
CA THR A 67 10.22 -3.55 5.90
C THR A 67 10.11 -2.23 6.65
N LEU A 68 8.91 -1.86 7.13
CA LEU A 68 8.71 -0.65 7.93
C LEU A 68 9.55 -0.66 9.20
N GLN A 69 9.50 -1.75 9.98
CA GLN A 69 10.26 -1.88 11.23
C GLN A 69 11.77 -1.75 11.00
N LYS A 70 12.31 -2.44 9.98
CA LYS A 70 13.72 -2.35 9.60
C LYS A 70 14.10 -0.95 9.14
N THR A 71 13.25 -0.29 8.36
CA THR A 71 13.47 1.08 7.89
C THR A 71 13.56 2.06 9.05
N VAL A 72 12.64 1.98 10.02
CA VAL A 72 12.68 2.83 11.21
C VAL A 72 13.94 2.60 12.02
N ALA A 73 14.34 1.33 12.24
CA ALA A 73 15.55 0.99 12.97
C ALA A 73 16.83 1.48 12.26
N ALA A 74 16.92 1.26 10.96
CA ALA A 74 18.07 1.65 10.13
C ALA A 74 18.18 3.20 10.02
N TYR A 75 17.07 3.91 9.86
CA TYR A 75 17.07 5.37 9.86
C TYR A 75 17.61 5.95 11.17
N ARG A 76 17.18 5.41 12.31
CA ARG A 76 17.68 5.82 13.63
C ARG A 76 19.18 5.53 13.82
N ALA A 77 19.68 4.50 13.16
CA ALA A 77 21.09 4.12 13.17
C ALA A 77 21.96 4.88 12.13
N GLY A 78 21.35 5.67 11.26
CA GLY A 78 22.03 6.38 10.16
C GLY A 78 22.55 5.49 9.03
N ILE A 79 21.96 4.29 8.84
CA ILE A 79 22.37 3.29 7.85
C ILE A 79 21.19 2.86 6.95
N GLY A 80 20.14 3.67 6.86
CA GLY A 80 18.93 3.35 6.08
C GLY A 80 19.17 3.44 4.55
N PRO A 81 18.23 2.92 3.74
CA PRO A 81 18.28 2.99 2.29
C PRO A 81 17.97 4.41 1.80
N ALA A 82 18.35 4.73 0.55
CA ALA A 82 17.97 5.99 -0.09
C ALA A 82 16.50 5.97 -0.56
N LEU A 83 16.00 4.77 -0.92
CA LEU A 83 14.63 4.55 -1.37
C LEU A 83 14.02 3.37 -0.64
N VAL A 84 12.77 3.48 -0.21
CA VAL A 84 12.06 2.40 0.46
C VAL A 84 10.63 2.28 -0.04
N GLU A 85 10.17 1.04 -0.19
CA GLU A 85 8.77 0.72 -0.42
C GLU A 85 8.04 0.56 0.90
N ILE A 86 7.01 1.38 1.10
CA ILE A 86 6.16 1.35 2.31
C ILE A 86 4.71 1.14 1.90
N TYR A 87 4.00 0.30 2.64
CA TYR A 87 2.58 0.03 2.41
C TYR A 87 1.70 1.24 2.78
N ASP A 88 0.51 1.27 2.19
CA ASP A 88 -0.42 2.40 2.22
C ASP A 88 -0.76 2.90 3.62
N VAL A 89 -1.00 1.99 4.58
CA VAL A 89 -1.44 2.34 5.94
C VAL A 89 -0.41 3.13 6.75
N ALA A 90 0.87 3.00 6.44
CA ALA A 90 1.91 3.74 7.12
C ALA A 90 2.12 5.16 6.55
N THR A 91 1.34 5.55 5.53
CA THR A 91 1.45 6.89 4.91
C THR A 91 1.36 8.03 5.94
N PRO A 92 0.38 8.08 6.88
CA PRO A 92 0.34 9.15 7.89
C PRO A 92 1.58 9.18 8.79
N ASP A 93 2.06 8.00 9.20
CA ASP A 93 3.25 7.90 10.06
C ASP A 93 4.52 8.36 9.32
N MET A 94 4.65 8.05 8.03
CA MET A 94 5.77 8.48 7.18
C MET A 94 5.74 10.00 6.93
N LEU A 95 4.56 10.58 6.68
CA LEU A 95 4.38 12.02 6.49
C LEU A 95 4.83 12.81 7.72
N LEU A 96 4.55 12.31 8.91
CA LEU A 96 4.82 12.97 10.19
C LEU A 96 6.20 12.64 10.77
N GLY A 97 6.81 11.53 10.34
CA GLY A 97 8.06 11.04 10.92
C GLY A 97 9.30 11.89 10.63
N GLY A 98 9.23 12.84 9.68
CA GLY A 98 10.34 13.73 9.31
C GLY A 98 11.56 13.04 8.67
N ALA A 99 11.48 11.71 8.46
CA ALA A 99 12.58 10.90 7.93
C ALA A 99 12.69 10.92 6.39
N THR A 100 11.71 11.50 5.70
CA THR A 100 11.58 11.46 4.24
C THR A 100 11.65 12.84 3.62
N GLN A 101 12.01 12.88 2.34
CA GLN A 101 11.84 14.04 1.46
C GLN A 101 10.65 13.80 0.55
N ALA A 102 9.89 14.85 0.25
CA ALA A 102 8.82 14.75 -0.74
C ALA A 102 9.40 14.31 -2.10
N VAL A 103 8.84 13.23 -2.65
CA VAL A 103 9.32 12.70 -3.92
C VAL A 103 9.20 13.74 -5.05
N GLU A 104 8.18 14.59 -5.01
CA GLU A 104 7.97 15.66 -5.98
C GLU A 104 9.13 16.66 -5.98
N THR A 105 9.64 17.03 -4.79
CA THR A 105 10.82 17.90 -4.64
C THR A 105 12.07 17.25 -5.22
N VAL A 106 12.34 15.99 -4.83
CA VAL A 106 13.52 15.27 -5.33
C VAL A 106 13.50 15.11 -6.84
N MET A 107 12.35 14.83 -7.44
CA MET A 107 12.23 14.73 -8.90
C MET A 107 12.44 16.09 -9.59
N ALA A 108 11.93 17.17 -9.02
CA ALA A 108 12.12 18.53 -9.55
C ALA A 108 13.59 18.95 -9.48
N ASP A 109 14.27 18.71 -8.36
CA ASP A 109 15.70 19.04 -8.14
C ASP A 109 16.62 18.33 -9.15
N HIS A 110 16.18 17.17 -9.64
CA HIS A 110 16.91 16.39 -10.66
C HIS A 110 16.33 16.54 -12.08
N HIS A 111 15.60 17.61 -12.37
CA HIS A 111 15.01 17.94 -13.68
C HIS A 111 14.07 16.86 -14.23
N ARG A 112 13.34 16.19 -13.36
CA ARG A 112 12.35 15.13 -13.68
C ARG A 112 10.98 15.42 -13.04
N ALA A 113 10.62 16.69 -12.92
CA ALA A 113 9.34 17.10 -12.32
C ALA A 113 8.15 16.34 -12.92
N TYR A 114 7.23 15.94 -12.07
CA TYR A 114 5.96 15.37 -12.52
C TYR A 114 5.07 16.46 -13.11
N SER A 115 4.26 16.10 -14.12
CA SER A 115 3.12 16.92 -14.53
C SER A 115 1.91 16.62 -13.64
N ASP A 116 0.95 17.57 -13.57
CA ASP A 116 -0.23 17.44 -12.72
C ASP A 116 -1.10 16.20 -13.07
N ASP A 117 -1.05 15.78 -14.34
CA ASP A 117 -1.75 14.65 -14.90
C ASP A 117 -0.94 13.35 -14.93
N THR A 118 0.25 13.32 -14.31
CA THR A 118 1.09 12.10 -14.32
C THR A 118 0.37 10.92 -13.68
N PHE A 119 -0.17 11.11 -12.48
CA PHE A 119 -0.74 10.01 -11.68
C PHE A 119 -2.26 9.94 -11.78
N LEU A 120 -2.82 8.76 -11.50
CA LEU A 120 -4.25 8.63 -11.25
C LEU A 120 -4.65 9.52 -10.08
N PRO A 121 -5.74 10.32 -10.19
CA PRO A 121 -6.11 11.32 -9.17
C PRO A 121 -6.29 10.73 -7.77
N ALA A 122 -6.86 9.53 -7.64
CA ALA A 122 -7.02 8.83 -6.36
C ALA A 122 -5.67 8.56 -5.68
N LEU A 123 -4.67 8.11 -6.45
CA LEU A 123 -3.35 7.76 -5.95
C LEU A 123 -2.54 9.02 -5.61
N ARG A 124 -2.56 10.04 -6.48
CA ARG A 124 -1.90 11.33 -6.18
C ARG A 124 -2.43 11.90 -4.88
N ARG A 125 -3.77 11.98 -4.72
CA ARG A 125 -4.41 12.49 -3.51
C ARG A 125 -4.02 11.69 -2.26
N TYR A 126 -3.95 10.36 -2.39
CA TYR A 126 -3.64 9.48 -1.26
C TYR A 126 -2.24 9.71 -0.71
N TYR A 127 -1.24 9.87 -1.57
CA TYR A 127 0.18 10.00 -1.20
C TYR A 127 0.70 11.44 -1.17
N SER A 128 -0.15 12.46 -1.33
CA SER A 128 0.22 13.86 -1.12
C SER A 128 0.03 14.29 0.33
N ASP A 129 0.78 15.27 0.80
CA ASP A 129 0.60 15.91 2.08
C ASP A 129 -0.65 16.83 2.11
N ASP A 130 -0.85 17.56 3.21
CA ASP A 130 -2.00 18.48 3.38
C ASP A 130 -1.88 19.75 2.51
N HIS A 131 -0.72 20.02 1.93
CA HIS A 131 -0.46 21.10 0.97
C HIS A 131 -0.61 20.66 -0.49
N GLY A 132 -0.87 19.39 -0.74
CA GLY A 132 -1.00 18.79 -2.06
C GLY A 132 0.33 18.37 -2.69
N THR A 133 1.47 18.50 -1.98
CA THR A 133 2.78 18.04 -2.44
C THR A 133 2.84 16.51 -2.40
N LEU A 134 3.24 15.88 -3.49
CA LEU A 134 3.38 14.42 -3.54
C LEU A 134 4.58 13.97 -2.67
N ALA A 135 4.29 13.39 -1.52
CA ALA A 135 5.29 12.95 -0.56
C ALA A 135 5.95 11.62 -0.95
N ALA A 136 5.18 10.71 -1.55
CA ALA A 136 5.67 9.41 -2.03
C ALA A 136 5.13 9.09 -3.42
N GLN A 137 5.93 8.39 -4.23
CA GLN A 137 5.48 7.93 -5.55
C GLN A 137 4.61 6.68 -5.40
N PRO A 138 3.35 6.67 -5.88
CA PRO A 138 2.57 5.44 -5.99
C PRO A 138 3.36 4.36 -6.75
N PHE A 139 3.27 3.10 -6.31
CA PHE A 139 4.06 2.03 -6.93
C PHE A 139 3.24 0.75 -7.15
N ALA A 140 3.16 -0.16 -6.19
CA ALA A 140 2.35 -1.36 -6.27
C ALA A 140 0.93 -1.06 -5.76
N ALA A 141 0.19 -0.22 -6.50
CA ALA A 141 -1.14 0.21 -6.13
C ALA A 141 -2.18 -0.89 -6.32
N SER A 142 -3.13 -0.99 -5.42
CA SER A 142 -4.24 -1.94 -5.49
C SER A 142 -5.54 -1.34 -4.96
N THR A 143 -6.62 -2.07 -5.12
CA THR A 143 -7.87 -1.86 -4.40
C THR A 143 -8.61 -3.19 -4.28
N ALA A 144 -9.67 -3.25 -3.48
CA ALA A 144 -10.40 -4.49 -3.31
C ALA A 144 -11.38 -4.74 -4.47
N VAL A 145 -11.47 -6.01 -4.84
CA VAL A 145 -12.41 -6.53 -5.83
C VAL A 145 -13.06 -7.81 -5.30
N PHE A 146 -14.08 -8.28 -6.00
CA PHE A 146 -14.77 -9.50 -5.67
C PHE A 146 -14.52 -10.55 -6.75
N TYR A 147 -13.93 -11.68 -6.37
CA TYR A 147 -13.62 -12.82 -7.22
C TYR A 147 -14.66 -13.92 -7.04
N THR A 148 -15.11 -14.52 -8.13
CA THR A 148 -16.09 -15.62 -8.12
C THR A 148 -15.73 -16.68 -9.15
N HIS A 149 -16.02 -17.96 -8.87
CA HIS A 149 -15.98 -19.04 -9.84
C HIS A 149 -17.33 -19.17 -10.54
N ARG A 150 -17.38 -18.88 -11.84
CA ARG A 150 -18.63 -18.93 -12.64
C ARG A 150 -19.31 -20.27 -12.60
N LYS A 151 -18.55 -21.36 -12.73
CA LYS A 151 -19.11 -22.74 -12.69
C LYS A 151 -19.70 -23.08 -11.33
N ALA A 152 -19.06 -22.67 -10.23
CA ALA A 152 -19.59 -22.89 -8.90
C ALA A 152 -20.90 -22.11 -8.67
N LEU A 153 -20.95 -20.85 -9.10
CA LEU A 153 -22.17 -20.03 -9.04
C LEU A 153 -23.28 -20.64 -9.89
N ALA A 154 -22.99 -21.00 -11.16
CA ALA A 154 -23.97 -21.62 -12.07
C ALA A 154 -24.52 -22.95 -11.51
N ALA A 155 -23.68 -23.81 -10.93
CA ALA A 155 -24.10 -25.06 -10.29
C ALA A 155 -25.04 -24.82 -9.09
N ALA A 156 -24.94 -23.65 -8.44
CA ALA A 156 -25.83 -23.23 -7.37
C ALA A 156 -27.08 -22.45 -7.87
N GLY A 157 -27.26 -22.33 -9.20
CA GLY A 157 -28.36 -21.59 -9.80
C GLY A 157 -28.20 -20.08 -9.80
N ILE A 158 -26.96 -19.58 -9.68
CA ILE A 158 -26.63 -18.15 -9.66
C ILE A 158 -26.02 -17.77 -11.00
N GLY A 159 -26.68 -16.85 -11.75
CA GLY A 159 -26.27 -16.46 -13.10
C GLY A 159 -25.16 -15.39 -13.13
N GLU A 160 -25.11 -14.53 -12.13
CA GLU A 160 -24.20 -13.37 -12.07
C GLU A 160 -23.59 -13.23 -10.67
N PRO A 161 -22.39 -12.66 -10.54
CA PRO A 161 -21.81 -12.34 -9.23
C PRO A 161 -22.74 -11.43 -8.41
N PRO A 162 -22.95 -11.70 -7.12
CA PRO A 162 -23.83 -10.88 -6.28
C PRO A 162 -23.31 -9.45 -6.15
N ALA A 163 -24.08 -8.48 -6.65
CA ALA A 163 -23.75 -7.06 -6.59
C ALA A 163 -24.19 -6.37 -5.28
N THR A 164 -25.03 -7.05 -4.49
CA THR A 164 -25.52 -6.53 -3.20
C THR A 164 -25.26 -7.53 -2.08
N TRP A 165 -25.17 -7.05 -0.85
CA TRP A 165 -25.00 -7.93 0.33
C TRP A 165 -26.19 -8.84 0.55
N GLU A 166 -27.40 -8.42 0.16
CA GLU A 166 -28.61 -9.25 0.17
C GLU A 166 -28.51 -10.40 -0.85
N ALA A 167 -28.02 -10.12 -2.06
CA ALA A 167 -27.77 -11.14 -3.06
C ALA A 167 -26.60 -12.06 -2.66
N PHE A 168 -25.58 -11.51 -1.98
CA PHE A 168 -24.45 -12.25 -1.44
C PHE A 168 -24.89 -13.27 -0.39
N ASP A 169 -25.75 -12.88 0.58
CA ASP A 169 -26.36 -13.81 1.54
C ASP A 169 -27.12 -14.96 0.83
N THR A 170 -27.90 -14.61 -0.17
CA THR A 170 -28.64 -15.59 -0.98
C THR A 170 -27.70 -16.56 -1.68
N ALA A 171 -26.60 -16.05 -2.26
CA ALA A 171 -25.58 -16.84 -2.95
C ALA A 171 -24.82 -17.78 -1.99
N LEU A 172 -24.43 -17.30 -0.81
CA LEU A 172 -23.79 -18.13 0.22
C LEU A 172 -24.65 -19.35 0.56
N ARG A 173 -25.95 -19.14 0.79
CA ARG A 173 -26.92 -20.22 1.11
C ARG A 173 -27.15 -21.16 -0.07
N ALA A 174 -27.21 -20.64 -1.29
CA ALA A 174 -27.39 -21.46 -2.49
C ALA A 174 -26.16 -22.36 -2.72
N LEU A 175 -24.94 -21.82 -2.61
CA LEU A 175 -23.70 -22.58 -2.69
C LEU A 175 -23.63 -23.68 -1.63
N LYS A 176 -24.00 -23.38 -0.38
CA LYS A 176 -24.04 -24.39 0.67
C LYS A 176 -25.06 -25.52 0.37
N ARG A 177 -26.26 -25.16 -0.12
CA ARG A 177 -27.29 -26.15 -0.49
C ARG A 177 -26.88 -27.01 -1.68
N SER A 178 -26.10 -26.46 -2.65
CA SER A 178 -25.55 -27.24 -3.76
C SER A 178 -24.38 -28.15 -3.37
N GLY A 179 -24.01 -28.17 -2.10
CA GLY A 179 -22.94 -29.03 -1.56
C GLY A 179 -21.56 -28.38 -1.53
N HIS A 180 -21.44 -27.08 -1.84
CA HIS A 180 -20.15 -26.40 -1.77
C HIS A 180 -19.74 -26.19 -0.30
N THR A 181 -18.58 -26.74 0.09
CA THR A 181 -18.14 -26.74 1.49
C THR A 181 -17.56 -25.41 1.96
N CYS A 182 -17.15 -24.54 1.02
CA CYS A 182 -16.58 -23.21 1.27
C CYS A 182 -17.22 -22.19 0.32
N PRO A 183 -18.41 -21.64 0.64
CA PRO A 183 -19.02 -20.62 -0.21
C PRO A 183 -18.15 -19.38 -0.38
N VAL A 184 -17.52 -18.89 0.70
CA VAL A 184 -16.57 -17.79 0.64
C VAL A 184 -15.46 -17.98 1.68
N VAL A 185 -14.23 -17.62 1.31
CA VAL A 185 -13.06 -17.61 2.19
C VAL A 185 -12.62 -16.18 2.51
N THR A 186 -12.08 -15.99 3.72
CA THR A 186 -11.53 -14.70 4.17
C THR A 186 -10.47 -14.90 5.26
N GLU A 187 -9.57 -13.94 5.41
CA GLU A 187 -8.69 -13.77 6.58
C GLU A 187 -9.28 -12.77 7.62
N PHE A 188 -10.50 -12.29 7.38
CA PHE A 188 -11.14 -11.21 8.16
C PHE A 188 -10.30 -9.91 8.22
N SER A 189 -9.57 -9.62 7.15
CA SER A 189 -8.74 -8.41 7.05
C SER A 189 -9.56 -7.12 7.32
N PRO A 190 -9.12 -6.25 8.24
CA PRO A 190 -9.74 -4.94 8.44
C PRO A 190 -9.65 -4.06 7.19
N TRP A 191 -8.64 -4.25 6.34
CA TRP A 191 -8.56 -3.54 5.06
C TRP A 191 -9.77 -3.85 4.16
N ILE A 192 -10.18 -5.14 4.07
CA ILE A 192 -11.37 -5.55 3.30
C ILE A 192 -12.65 -5.18 4.06
N TRP A 193 -12.81 -5.75 5.27
CA TRP A 193 -14.11 -5.76 5.96
C TRP A 193 -14.47 -4.46 6.68
N LEU A 194 -13.47 -3.60 7.00
CA LEU A 194 -13.71 -2.28 7.56
C LEU A 194 -13.57 -1.19 6.49
N GLU A 195 -12.40 -1.07 5.85
CA GLU A 195 -12.07 0.11 5.06
C GLU A 195 -12.70 0.07 3.66
N GLN A 196 -12.45 -1.00 2.89
CA GLN A 196 -12.90 -1.10 1.51
C GLN A 196 -14.44 -1.21 1.41
N THR A 197 -15.04 -2.10 2.20
CA THR A 197 -16.49 -2.28 2.20
C THR A 197 -17.23 -1.04 2.69
N SER A 198 -16.69 -0.33 3.68
CA SER A 198 -17.26 0.93 4.15
C SER A 198 -17.15 2.03 3.09
N ALA A 199 -15.98 2.18 2.47
CA ALA A 199 -15.76 3.16 1.41
C ALA A 199 -16.69 2.91 0.21
N ALA A 200 -16.76 1.66 -0.28
CA ALA A 200 -17.56 1.28 -1.45
C ALA A 200 -19.05 1.64 -1.32
N GLN A 201 -19.58 1.77 -0.11
CA GLN A 201 -20.97 2.11 0.15
C GLN A 201 -21.15 3.44 0.91
N GLY A 202 -20.09 4.28 0.95
CA GLY A 202 -20.14 5.64 1.46
C GLY A 202 -20.25 5.76 2.99
N THR A 203 -19.95 4.69 3.74
CA THR A 203 -19.87 4.75 5.20
C THR A 203 -18.55 5.35 5.63
N ARG A 204 -18.61 6.45 6.35
CA ARG A 204 -17.41 7.08 6.90
C ARG A 204 -17.02 6.42 8.22
N VAL A 205 -15.91 5.71 8.23
CA VAL A 205 -15.33 5.08 9.44
C VAL A 205 -14.44 6.03 10.24
N ALA A 206 -14.08 7.17 9.64
CA ALA A 206 -13.47 8.30 10.33
C ALA A 206 -14.07 9.60 9.83
N ILE A 207 -14.15 10.60 10.73
CA ILE A 207 -14.68 11.94 10.45
C ILE A 207 -13.75 12.98 11.06
N ARG A 208 -13.71 14.17 10.46
CA ARG A 208 -13.11 15.36 11.07
C ARG A 208 -14.22 16.22 11.67
N ALA A 209 -14.15 16.44 12.97
CA ALA A 209 -15.09 17.26 13.72
C ALA A 209 -14.32 18.27 14.59
N ALA A 210 -14.67 19.56 14.51
CA ALA A 210 -13.99 20.63 15.24
C ALA A 210 -12.45 20.65 15.06
N GLY A 211 -11.97 20.30 13.84
CA GLY A 211 -10.54 20.25 13.53
C GLY A 211 -9.81 18.99 13.97
N THR A 212 -10.51 18.05 14.62
CA THR A 212 -9.95 16.81 15.16
C THR A 212 -10.52 15.59 14.44
N ASP A 213 -9.70 14.61 14.14
CA ASP A 213 -10.13 13.35 13.51
C ASP A 213 -10.64 12.39 14.58
N HIS A 214 -11.73 11.68 14.26
CA HIS A 214 -12.36 10.70 15.13
C HIS A 214 -12.78 9.47 14.35
N TYR A 215 -12.56 8.29 14.90
CA TYR A 215 -13.12 7.03 14.40
C TYR A 215 -14.57 6.85 14.86
N GLN A 216 -15.39 6.25 13.99
CA GLN A 216 -16.78 5.88 14.26
C GLN A 216 -17.14 4.54 13.61
N PHE A 217 -16.72 3.45 14.23
CA PHE A 217 -16.97 2.10 13.69
C PHE A 217 -18.34 1.55 14.09
N ASP A 218 -18.97 2.12 15.09
CA ASP A 218 -20.25 1.72 15.69
C ASP A 218 -21.47 2.35 15.00
N LYS A 219 -21.34 2.81 13.74
CA LYS A 219 -22.41 3.51 13.02
C LYS A 219 -22.49 3.07 11.54
N GLY A 220 -23.65 3.37 10.95
CA GLY A 220 -23.88 3.20 9.52
C GLY A 220 -23.93 1.74 9.05
N THR A 221 -23.67 1.52 7.78
CA THR A 221 -23.75 0.20 7.16
C THR A 221 -22.67 -0.76 7.64
N HIS A 222 -21.58 -0.25 8.25
CA HIS A 222 -20.53 -1.09 8.81
C HIS A 222 -21.04 -1.99 9.92
N VAL A 223 -21.87 -1.46 10.84
CA VAL A 223 -22.50 -2.26 11.92
C VAL A 223 -23.33 -3.38 11.34
N ARG A 224 -24.16 -3.06 10.34
CA ARG A 224 -25.01 -4.06 9.66
C ARG A 224 -24.16 -5.16 9.03
N LEU A 225 -23.11 -4.78 8.28
CA LEU A 225 -22.24 -5.74 7.60
C LEU A 225 -21.49 -6.64 8.57
N MET A 226 -20.97 -6.11 9.68
CA MET A 226 -20.30 -6.91 10.70
C MET A 226 -21.28 -7.86 11.41
N THR A 227 -22.53 -7.45 11.60
CA THR A 227 -23.60 -8.32 12.12
C THR A 227 -23.94 -9.44 11.15
N ASP A 228 -24.05 -9.14 9.85
CA ASP A 228 -24.25 -10.15 8.82
C ASP A 228 -23.03 -11.10 8.73
N LEU A 229 -21.80 -10.59 8.78
CA LEU A 229 -20.58 -11.38 8.77
C LEU A 229 -20.53 -12.37 9.95
N ALA A 230 -20.85 -11.91 11.17
CA ALA A 230 -20.91 -12.76 12.34
C ALA A 230 -21.96 -13.87 12.18
N ARG A 231 -23.14 -13.53 11.66
CA ARG A 231 -24.20 -14.50 11.36
C ARG A 231 -23.74 -15.53 10.31
N TRP A 232 -23.15 -15.09 9.19
CA TRP A 232 -22.65 -15.99 8.15
C TRP A 232 -21.54 -16.90 8.66
N THR A 233 -20.67 -16.40 9.53
CA THR A 233 -19.61 -17.18 10.16
C THR A 233 -20.19 -18.25 11.09
N ALA A 234 -21.14 -17.88 11.95
CA ALA A 234 -21.82 -18.82 12.84
C ALA A 234 -22.59 -19.91 12.09
N GLU A 235 -23.15 -19.58 10.93
CA GLU A 235 -23.85 -20.52 10.05
C GLU A 235 -22.90 -21.37 9.19
N GLY A 236 -21.58 -21.15 9.27
CA GLY A 236 -20.56 -21.86 8.48
C GLY A 236 -20.65 -21.56 6.98
N LEU A 237 -21.10 -20.35 6.61
CA LEU A 237 -21.16 -19.85 5.23
C LEU A 237 -19.87 -19.12 4.85
N VAL A 238 -19.18 -18.54 5.82
CA VAL A 238 -17.88 -17.88 5.69
C VAL A 238 -16.82 -18.72 6.38
N ARG A 239 -15.73 -19.02 5.71
CA ARG A 239 -14.61 -19.78 6.27
C ARG A 239 -13.38 -18.91 6.45
N HIS A 240 -12.75 -19.03 7.62
CA HIS A 240 -11.43 -18.46 7.82
C HIS A 240 -10.39 -19.24 7.02
N GLN A 241 -9.40 -18.55 6.46
CA GLN A 241 -8.35 -19.15 5.61
C GLN A 241 -7.62 -20.32 6.28
N ASP A 242 -7.37 -20.27 7.60
CA ASP A 242 -6.69 -21.33 8.35
C ASP A 242 -7.48 -22.65 8.37
N SER A 243 -8.77 -22.60 8.10
CA SER A 243 -9.62 -23.79 7.98
C SER A 243 -9.66 -24.38 6.57
N THR A 244 -8.95 -23.78 5.62
CA THR A 244 -8.79 -24.29 4.26
C THR A 244 -7.56 -25.17 4.13
N ARG A 245 -7.50 -25.95 3.03
CA ARG A 245 -6.37 -26.86 2.79
C ARG A 245 -5.03 -26.14 2.63
N SER A 246 -5.05 -24.94 2.04
CA SER A 246 -3.84 -24.15 1.78
C SER A 246 -3.42 -23.25 2.94
N GLY A 247 -4.32 -22.91 3.88
CA GLY A 247 -4.08 -21.91 4.91
C GLY A 247 -3.97 -20.48 4.39
N GLN A 248 -4.30 -20.25 3.10
CA GLN A 248 -4.21 -18.95 2.44
C GLN A 248 -5.46 -18.71 1.59
N GLN A 249 -6.15 -17.57 1.79
CA GLN A 249 -7.43 -17.28 1.13
C GLN A 249 -7.32 -17.25 -0.40
N GLY A 250 -6.31 -16.56 -0.94
CA GLY A 250 -6.11 -16.46 -2.40
C GLY A 250 -5.87 -17.80 -3.05
N LEU A 251 -5.06 -18.67 -2.42
CA LEU A 251 -4.76 -20.01 -2.93
C LEU A 251 -5.96 -20.95 -2.78
N ALA A 252 -6.71 -20.87 -1.68
CA ALA A 252 -7.93 -21.65 -1.49
C ALA A 252 -9.00 -21.32 -2.53
N PHE A 253 -9.08 -20.06 -2.93
CA PHE A 253 -9.94 -19.64 -4.05
C PHE A 253 -9.36 -20.13 -5.39
N ALA A 254 -8.08 -19.85 -5.70
CA ALA A 254 -7.46 -20.20 -6.98
C ALA A 254 -7.51 -21.70 -7.30
N THR A 255 -7.51 -22.55 -6.30
CA THR A 255 -7.63 -24.03 -6.44
C THR A 255 -9.07 -24.53 -6.48
N GLY A 256 -10.08 -23.66 -6.34
CA GLY A 256 -11.49 -24.05 -6.31
C GLY A 256 -11.98 -24.65 -5.00
N ASP A 257 -11.18 -24.66 -3.94
CA ASP A 257 -11.61 -25.07 -2.60
C ASP A 257 -12.75 -24.17 -2.09
N CYS A 258 -12.74 -22.89 -2.48
CA CYS A 258 -13.76 -21.90 -2.13
C CYS A 258 -14.32 -21.23 -3.39
N ALA A 259 -15.62 -20.93 -3.39
CA ALA A 259 -16.33 -20.41 -4.59
C ALA A 259 -16.18 -18.89 -4.78
N MET A 260 -15.99 -18.14 -3.68
CA MET A 260 -15.95 -16.68 -3.68
C MET A 260 -14.85 -16.15 -2.78
N LEU A 261 -14.31 -14.96 -3.12
CA LEU A 261 -13.26 -14.27 -2.38
C LEU A 261 -13.38 -12.76 -2.56
N LEU A 262 -13.33 -12.01 -1.46
CA LEU A 262 -13.14 -10.55 -1.48
C LEU A 262 -11.66 -10.29 -1.16
N ASP A 263 -10.92 -9.70 -2.10
CA ASP A 263 -9.48 -9.48 -1.90
C ASP A 263 -8.94 -8.36 -2.80
N SER A 264 -7.67 -8.07 -2.65
CA SER A 264 -6.90 -7.12 -3.46
C SER A 264 -6.89 -7.50 -4.94
N THR A 265 -6.82 -6.49 -5.83
CA THR A 265 -6.45 -6.74 -7.24
C THR A 265 -5.10 -7.44 -7.35
N GLY A 266 -4.16 -7.18 -6.42
CA GLY A 266 -2.85 -7.83 -6.34
C GLY A 266 -2.92 -9.35 -6.09
N SER A 267 -4.03 -9.87 -5.57
CA SER A 267 -4.23 -11.31 -5.41
C SER A 267 -4.36 -12.05 -6.74
N TRP A 268 -4.54 -11.31 -7.85
CA TRP A 268 -4.49 -11.89 -9.19
C TRP A 268 -3.18 -12.67 -9.46
N ASN A 269 -2.09 -12.29 -8.81
CA ASN A 269 -0.78 -12.98 -8.95
C ASN A 269 -0.79 -14.48 -8.59
N VAL A 270 -1.78 -14.95 -7.81
CA VAL A 270 -1.95 -16.35 -7.43
C VAL A 270 -3.12 -17.03 -8.15
N MET A 271 -3.84 -16.31 -9.02
CA MET A 271 -5.02 -16.82 -9.72
C MET A 271 -4.69 -17.57 -11.03
N HIS A 272 -3.40 -17.61 -11.40
CA HIS A 272 -2.95 -18.29 -12.61
C HIS A 272 -2.98 -19.81 -12.43
N GLY A 273 -3.69 -20.52 -13.32
CA GLY A 273 -3.82 -21.95 -13.26
C GLY A 273 -5.04 -22.47 -14.04
N ASP A 274 -5.40 -23.73 -13.84
CA ASP A 274 -6.45 -24.41 -14.60
C ASP A 274 -7.83 -23.76 -14.47
N LEU A 275 -8.08 -23.04 -13.37
CA LEU A 275 -9.34 -22.36 -13.10
C LEU A 275 -9.35 -20.88 -13.47
N GLU A 276 -8.25 -20.30 -13.96
CA GLU A 276 -8.18 -18.88 -14.31
C GLU A 276 -9.31 -18.46 -15.27
N SER A 277 -9.59 -19.25 -16.28
CA SER A 277 -10.67 -19.00 -17.26
C SER A 277 -12.07 -19.05 -16.66
N ASP A 278 -12.24 -19.64 -15.47
CA ASP A 278 -13.51 -19.72 -14.74
C ASP A 278 -13.71 -18.54 -13.78
N ILE A 279 -12.66 -17.77 -13.50
CA ILE A 279 -12.72 -16.64 -12.57
C ILE A 279 -13.44 -15.47 -13.23
N GLU A 280 -14.41 -14.92 -12.51
CA GLU A 280 -15.04 -13.64 -12.80
C GLU A 280 -14.71 -12.64 -11.70
N VAL A 281 -14.41 -11.39 -12.10
CA VAL A 281 -14.06 -10.32 -11.18
C VAL A 281 -15.08 -9.20 -11.29
N SER A 282 -15.62 -8.78 -10.17
CA SER A 282 -16.59 -7.71 -10.07
C SER A 282 -16.25 -6.73 -8.94
N ALA A 283 -16.97 -5.61 -8.88
CA ALA A 283 -16.86 -4.68 -7.76
C ALA A 283 -17.41 -5.33 -6.48
N LEU A 284 -16.94 -4.87 -5.31
CA LEU A 284 -17.45 -5.33 -4.02
C LEU A 284 -18.98 -5.17 -3.93
N PRO A 285 -19.71 -6.09 -3.26
CA PRO A 285 -21.12 -5.88 -2.98
C PRO A 285 -21.36 -4.63 -2.11
N ILE A 286 -22.50 -4.00 -2.27
CA ILE A 286 -23.02 -2.92 -1.42
C ILE A 286 -24.44 -3.25 -0.99
N TYR A 287 -24.98 -2.63 0.07
CA TYR A 287 -26.40 -2.81 0.38
C TYR A 287 -27.29 -2.15 -0.68
N ALA A 288 -28.39 -2.80 -1.02
CA ALA A 288 -29.30 -2.36 -2.08
C ALA A 288 -29.85 -0.93 -1.90
N ASN A 289 -29.92 -0.45 -0.68
CA ASN A 289 -30.37 0.90 -0.32
C ASN A 289 -29.22 1.93 -0.21
N THR A 290 -28.00 1.58 -0.63
CA THR A 290 -26.84 2.46 -0.66
C THR A 290 -26.44 2.79 -2.10
N GLN A 291 -25.64 3.84 -2.25
CA GLN A 291 -25.06 4.23 -3.53
C GLN A 291 -23.59 3.82 -3.54
N ARG A 292 -23.13 3.23 -4.66
CA ARG A 292 -21.73 2.89 -4.83
C ARG A 292 -20.87 4.14 -4.81
N ARG A 293 -19.80 4.08 -4.04
CA ARG A 293 -18.76 5.10 -3.94
C ARG A 293 -17.40 4.51 -4.30
N ALA A 294 -16.39 5.38 -4.42
CA ALA A 294 -15.03 4.95 -4.68
C ALA A 294 -14.47 4.12 -3.53
N ASN A 295 -13.77 3.06 -3.89
CA ASN A 295 -12.92 2.32 -2.98
C ASN A 295 -11.71 3.17 -2.56
N VAL A 296 -11.05 2.80 -1.46
CA VAL A 296 -9.77 3.41 -1.07
C VAL A 296 -8.61 2.75 -1.82
N PRO A 297 -7.55 3.49 -2.17
CA PRO A 297 -6.30 2.90 -2.60
C PRO A 297 -5.70 2.01 -1.52
N GLY A 298 -4.99 0.98 -1.95
CA GLY A 298 -4.16 0.11 -1.13
C GLY A 298 -2.86 -0.20 -1.83
N GLY A 299 -2.06 -1.11 -1.23
CA GLY A 299 -0.78 -1.50 -1.79
C GLY A 299 0.38 -0.70 -1.23
N SER A 300 1.28 -0.16 -2.08
CA SER A 300 2.49 0.52 -1.60
C SER A 300 2.92 1.70 -2.46
N SER A 301 3.82 2.49 -1.88
CA SER A 301 4.45 3.65 -2.50
C SER A 301 5.95 3.69 -2.21
N LEU A 302 6.69 4.46 -3.01
CA LEU A 302 8.12 4.64 -2.89
C LEU A 302 8.43 5.95 -2.17
N TRP A 303 9.20 5.86 -1.08
CA TRP A 303 9.57 6.96 -0.22
C TRP A 303 11.06 7.25 -0.31
N VAL A 304 11.44 8.51 -0.53
CA VAL A 304 12.83 8.94 -0.55
C VAL A 304 13.26 9.30 0.87
N MET A 305 14.26 8.60 1.39
CA MET A 305 14.76 8.82 2.74
C MET A 305 15.74 9.99 2.79
N ARG A 306 15.78 10.71 3.93
CA ARG A 306 16.75 11.80 4.14
C ARG A 306 18.13 11.26 4.49
N GLY A 307 19.15 12.10 4.32
CA GLY A 307 20.53 11.82 4.80
C GLY A 307 21.43 11.15 3.76
N HIS A 308 21.03 11.12 2.50
CA HIS A 308 21.82 10.54 1.40
C HIS A 308 22.50 11.62 0.54
N SER A 309 23.44 11.19 -0.29
CA SER A 309 24.20 12.08 -1.17
C SER A 309 23.34 12.59 -2.34
N VAL A 310 23.79 13.70 -2.96
CA VAL A 310 23.17 14.21 -4.21
C VAL A 310 23.24 13.15 -5.32
N HIS A 311 24.32 12.37 -5.34
CA HIS A 311 24.47 11.25 -6.28
C HIS A 311 23.40 10.17 -6.06
N ASP A 312 23.15 9.76 -4.82
CA ASP A 312 22.13 8.76 -4.51
C ASP A 312 20.73 9.25 -4.92
N TYR A 313 20.42 10.51 -4.65
CA TYR A 313 19.14 11.11 -5.07
C TYR A 313 19.00 11.20 -6.59
N ARG A 314 20.10 11.41 -7.32
CA ARG A 314 20.09 11.33 -8.78
C ARG A 314 19.72 9.92 -9.26
N VAL A 315 20.39 8.89 -8.74
CA VAL A 315 20.12 7.49 -9.09
C VAL A 315 18.67 7.11 -8.73
N VAL A 316 18.20 7.52 -7.54
CA VAL A 316 16.83 7.31 -7.10
C VAL A 316 15.83 8.01 -8.03
N SER A 317 16.07 9.27 -8.42
CA SER A 317 15.18 10.00 -9.34
C SER A 317 15.08 9.34 -10.72
N GLU A 318 16.19 8.77 -11.21
CA GLU A 318 16.23 8.02 -12.45
C GLU A 318 15.43 6.70 -12.37
N PHE A 319 15.54 5.99 -11.24
CA PHE A 319 14.74 4.79 -11.00
C PHE A 319 13.24 5.12 -10.87
N LEU A 320 12.89 6.16 -10.14
CA LEU A 320 11.51 6.63 -10.02
C LEU A 320 10.89 6.97 -11.39
N ALA A 321 11.64 7.65 -12.26
CA ALA A 321 11.20 7.91 -13.64
C ALA A 321 11.11 6.62 -14.47
N PHE A 322 12.05 5.68 -14.29
CA PHE A 322 12.08 4.42 -15.03
C PHE A 322 10.84 3.55 -14.72
N VAL A 323 10.45 3.42 -13.45
CA VAL A 323 9.29 2.60 -13.07
C VAL A 323 7.96 3.20 -13.55
N LEU A 324 7.91 4.50 -13.86
CA LEU A 324 6.73 5.16 -14.42
C LEU A 324 6.57 4.97 -15.94
N GLN A 325 7.57 4.43 -16.63
CA GLN A 325 7.42 4.14 -18.06
C GLN A 325 6.26 3.19 -18.30
N PRO A 326 5.34 3.48 -19.25
CA PRO A 326 4.14 2.67 -19.45
C PRO A 326 4.42 1.17 -19.65
N ASP A 327 5.47 0.81 -20.38
CA ASP A 327 5.82 -0.60 -20.61
C ASP A 327 6.19 -1.32 -19.32
N ASN A 328 6.94 -0.67 -18.42
CA ASN A 328 7.29 -1.22 -17.11
C ASN A 328 6.06 -1.40 -16.21
N GLN A 329 5.15 -0.42 -16.21
CA GLN A 329 3.91 -0.51 -15.44
C GLN A 329 2.98 -1.61 -15.97
N LEU A 330 2.82 -1.71 -17.29
CA LEU A 330 1.95 -2.74 -17.91
C LEU A 330 2.51 -4.15 -17.67
N MET A 331 3.83 -4.33 -17.80
CA MET A 331 4.50 -5.60 -17.46
C MET A 331 4.27 -5.96 -15.99
N PHE A 332 4.44 -4.99 -15.08
CA PHE A 332 4.24 -5.20 -13.65
C PHE A 332 2.78 -5.54 -13.33
N SER A 333 1.81 -4.79 -13.89
CA SER A 333 0.38 -5.06 -13.72
C SER A 333 -0.05 -6.43 -14.24
N ALA A 334 0.45 -6.83 -15.40
CA ALA A 334 0.11 -8.13 -15.99
C ALA A 334 0.58 -9.31 -15.12
N ARG A 335 1.75 -9.18 -14.48
CA ARG A 335 2.34 -10.23 -13.66
C ARG A 335 1.79 -10.29 -12.24
N THR A 336 1.30 -9.16 -11.73
CA THR A 336 1.04 -9.01 -10.29
C THR A 336 -0.43 -8.69 -9.97
N GLY A 337 -1.20 -8.20 -10.93
CA GLY A 337 -2.54 -7.66 -10.70
C GLY A 337 -2.55 -6.26 -10.03
N TYR A 338 -1.39 -5.69 -9.71
CA TYR A 338 -1.33 -4.31 -9.25
C TYR A 338 -1.72 -3.34 -10.35
N LEU A 339 -2.33 -2.23 -9.95
CA LEU A 339 -2.84 -1.23 -10.87
C LEU A 339 -1.69 -0.41 -11.47
N PRO A 340 -1.75 -0.01 -12.75
CA PRO A 340 -0.88 1.05 -13.24
C PRO A 340 -1.17 2.33 -12.46
N VAL A 341 -0.13 3.08 -12.13
CA VAL A 341 -0.25 4.26 -11.27
C VAL A 341 -0.38 5.58 -12.04
N THR A 342 -0.04 5.56 -13.34
CA THR A 342 -0.14 6.75 -14.20
C THR A 342 -1.37 6.73 -15.10
N GLN A 343 -1.89 7.91 -15.43
CA GLN A 343 -3.01 8.05 -16.38
C GLN A 343 -2.66 7.47 -17.76
N ALA A 344 -1.43 7.71 -18.24
CA ALA A 344 -0.97 7.20 -19.53
C ALA A 344 -0.94 5.66 -19.60
N ALA A 345 -0.42 4.99 -18.56
CA ALA A 345 -0.40 3.53 -18.51
C ALA A 345 -1.81 2.95 -18.34
N ALA A 346 -2.67 3.58 -17.52
CA ALA A 346 -4.05 3.16 -17.35
C ALA A 346 -4.85 3.27 -18.64
N ALA A 347 -4.72 4.38 -19.39
CA ALA A 347 -5.38 4.57 -20.68
C ALA A 347 -4.91 3.52 -21.71
N ARG A 348 -3.61 3.25 -21.76
CA ARG A 348 -3.04 2.22 -22.65
C ARG A 348 -3.53 0.82 -22.28
N LEU A 349 -3.67 0.50 -21.00
CA LEU A 349 -4.25 -0.77 -20.56
C LEU A 349 -5.71 -0.90 -20.95
N GLN A 350 -6.52 0.17 -20.79
CA GLN A 350 -7.94 0.15 -21.13
C GLN A 350 -8.18 -0.13 -22.62
N SER A 351 -7.28 0.30 -23.49
CA SER A 351 -7.32 0.02 -24.93
C SER A 351 -6.83 -1.38 -25.30
N SER A 352 -6.22 -2.12 -24.38
CA SER A 352 -5.73 -3.48 -24.63
C SER A 352 -6.84 -4.53 -24.58
N ALA A 353 -6.86 -5.45 -25.55
CA ALA A 353 -7.76 -6.60 -25.55
C ALA A 353 -7.41 -7.65 -24.46
N GLN A 354 -6.20 -7.61 -23.92
CA GLN A 354 -5.65 -8.59 -22.96
C GLN A 354 -5.50 -8.00 -21.55
N LYS A 355 -6.36 -7.08 -21.14
CA LYS A 355 -6.29 -6.52 -19.78
C LYS A 355 -6.76 -7.56 -18.74
N PRO A 356 -6.04 -7.75 -17.63
CA PRO A 356 -6.53 -8.55 -16.52
C PRO A 356 -7.84 -7.97 -15.98
N SER A 357 -8.86 -8.82 -15.81
CA SER A 357 -10.18 -8.36 -15.34
C SER A 357 -10.12 -7.67 -13.97
N ALA A 358 -9.29 -8.17 -13.06
CA ALA A 358 -9.07 -7.56 -11.73
C ALA A 358 -8.55 -6.11 -11.82
N VAL A 359 -7.58 -5.85 -12.72
CA VAL A 359 -7.04 -4.50 -12.92
C VAL A 359 -8.08 -3.56 -13.51
N ALA A 360 -8.86 -4.04 -14.48
CA ALA A 360 -9.92 -3.22 -15.09
C ALA A 360 -11.01 -2.82 -14.08
N VAL A 361 -11.47 -3.78 -13.27
CA VAL A 361 -12.46 -3.54 -12.20
C VAL A 361 -11.87 -2.63 -11.12
N GLY A 362 -10.61 -2.86 -10.72
CA GLY A 362 -9.93 -2.05 -9.72
C GLY A 362 -9.76 -0.60 -10.13
N LEU A 363 -9.36 -0.33 -11.39
CA LEU A 363 -9.28 1.04 -11.91
C LEU A 363 -10.64 1.76 -11.89
N ALA A 364 -11.71 1.05 -12.25
CA ALA A 364 -13.08 1.59 -12.18
C ALA A 364 -13.50 1.85 -10.71
N ALA A 365 -13.10 0.98 -9.78
CA ALA A 365 -13.49 1.08 -8.38
C ALA A 365 -12.80 2.22 -7.61
N LEU A 366 -11.69 2.78 -8.12
CA LEU A 366 -11.02 3.93 -7.50
C LEU A 366 -11.77 5.26 -7.67
N ASN A 367 -12.84 5.29 -8.49
CA ASN A 367 -13.68 6.45 -8.69
C ASN A 367 -15.13 6.13 -8.31
N ASP A 368 -15.85 7.10 -7.76
CA ASP A 368 -17.27 6.97 -7.54
C ASP A 368 -18.07 7.19 -8.84
N ILE A 369 -19.40 7.13 -8.74
CA ILE A 369 -20.27 7.29 -9.93
C ILE A 369 -20.14 8.69 -10.58
N ASP A 370 -19.67 9.67 -9.82
CA ASP A 370 -19.43 11.04 -10.28
C ASP A 370 -17.97 11.24 -10.74
N GLY A 371 -17.19 10.16 -10.81
CA GLY A 371 -15.78 10.17 -11.20
C GLY A 371 -14.83 10.76 -10.12
N GLN A 372 -15.31 10.89 -8.87
CA GLN A 372 -14.51 11.44 -7.81
C GLN A 372 -13.74 10.34 -7.06
N PRO A 373 -12.45 10.57 -6.75
CA PRO A 373 -11.69 9.64 -5.94
C PRO A 373 -12.14 9.66 -4.47
N SER A 374 -11.95 8.54 -3.76
CA SER A 374 -12.20 8.44 -2.33
C SER A 374 -11.37 9.46 -1.55
N ALA A 375 -11.91 9.92 -0.42
CA ALA A 375 -11.12 10.67 0.55
C ALA A 375 -10.17 9.70 1.27
N PRO A 376 -8.86 10.02 1.39
CA PRO A 376 -7.93 9.18 2.12
C PRO A 376 -8.27 9.13 3.61
N LEU A 377 -8.14 7.95 4.21
CA LEU A 377 -8.15 7.80 5.67
C LEU A 377 -6.76 8.19 6.19
N ARG A 378 -6.63 9.39 6.74
CA ARG A 378 -5.35 9.95 7.19
C ARG A 378 -5.25 10.04 8.72
N CYS A 379 -5.82 9.09 9.41
CA CYS A 379 -5.67 8.98 10.85
C CYS A 379 -4.36 8.24 11.18
N GLY A 380 -3.54 8.79 12.06
CA GLY A 380 -2.30 8.14 12.48
C GLY A 380 -2.52 6.85 13.25
N PHE A 381 -1.47 6.05 13.36
CA PHE A 381 -1.49 4.74 14.02
C PHE A 381 -2.50 3.74 13.45
N ILE A 382 -2.78 3.80 12.13
CA ILE A 382 -3.75 2.92 11.46
C ILE A 382 -3.42 1.44 11.70
N THR A 383 -2.15 1.06 11.68
CA THR A 383 -1.72 -0.32 11.95
C THR A 383 -2.20 -0.80 13.34
N LEU A 384 -2.05 0.03 14.37
CA LEU A 384 -2.51 -0.30 15.72
C LEU A 384 -4.03 -0.30 15.81
N MET A 385 -4.71 0.62 15.14
CA MET A 385 -6.17 0.63 15.03
C MET A 385 -6.68 -0.68 14.39
N ARG A 386 -6.06 -1.14 13.31
CA ARG A 386 -6.39 -2.41 12.66
C ARG A 386 -6.25 -3.60 13.61
N LEU A 387 -5.20 -3.63 14.45
CA LEU A 387 -5.03 -4.67 15.47
C LEU A 387 -6.15 -4.64 16.52
N ILE A 388 -6.56 -3.46 16.97
CA ILE A 388 -7.68 -3.30 17.90
C ILE A 388 -8.97 -3.83 17.26
N TRP A 389 -9.27 -3.40 16.03
CA TRP A 389 -10.47 -3.87 15.31
C TRP A 389 -10.46 -5.38 15.13
N SER A 390 -9.34 -5.97 14.68
CA SER A 390 -9.21 -7.41 14.49
C SER A 390 -9.46 -8.18 15.79
N GLN A 391 -8.84 -7.76 16.89
CA GLN A 391 -9.01 -8.40 18.21
C GLN A 391 -10.47 -8.40 18.68
N GLU A 392 -11.16 -7.25 18.57
CA GLU A 392 -12.55 -7.12 18.99
C GLU A 392 -13.49 -7.92 18.07
N MET A 393 -13.23 -7.87 16.75
CA MET A 393 -14.05 -8.63 15.80
C MET A 393 -13.83 -10.15 15.90
N GLU A 394 -12.62 -10.63 16.15
CA GLU A 394 -12.37 -12.05 16.44
C GLU A 394 -13.20 -12.55 17.62
N ASN A 395 -13.30 -11.73 18.68
CA ASN A 395 -14.14 -12.06 19.84
C ASN A 395 -15.62 -12.11 19.47
N ALA A 396 -16.08 -11.19 18.62
CA ALA A 396 -17.48 -11.17 18.15
C ALA A 396 -17.78 -12.36 17.22
N LEU A 397 -16.90 -12.65 16.25
CA LEU A 397 -17.06 -13.77 15.31
C LEU A 397 -17.01 -15.13 15.99
N ALA A 398 -16.26 -15.24 17.10
CA ALA A 398 -16.22 -16.43 17.95
C ALA A 398 -17.39 -16.52 18.95
N GLY A 399 -18.34 -15.56 18.92
CA GLY A 399 -19.49 -15.53 19.83
C GLY A 399 -19.16 -15.19 21.29
N ARG A 400 -17.94 -14.68 21.57
CA ARG A 400 -17.53 -14.30 22.94
C ARG A 400 -18.11 -12.96 23.40
N GLN A 401 -18.53 -12.12 22.45
CA GLN A 401 -19.20 -10.83 22.68
C GLN A 401 -20.13 -10.49 21.51
N SER A 402 -21.03 -9.52 21.68
CA SER A 402 -21.87 -9.03 20.60
C SER A 402 -21.05 -8.13 19.65
N VAL A 403 -21.42 -8.10 18.36
CA VAL A 403 -20.82 -7.19 17.36
C VAL A 403 -20.92 -5.73 17.79
N ASP A 404 -22.08 -5.34 18.33
CA ASP A 404 -22.32 -3.98 18.81
C ASP A 404 -21.38 -3.60 19.97
N HIS A 405 -21.12 -4.52 20.91
CA HIS A 405 -20.11 -4.30 21.96
C HIS A 405 -18.71 -4.19 21.38
N ALA A 406 -18.31 -5.11 20.48
CA ALA A 406 -17.01 -5.11 19.83
C ALA A 406 -16.73 -3.78 19.12
N LEU A 407 -17.67 -3.28 18.32
CA LEU A 407 -17.50 -2.03 17.57
C LEU A 407 -17.45 -0.79 18.46
N ARG A 408 -18.21 -0.75 19.56
CA ARG A 408 -18.07 0.32 20.56
C ARG A 408 -16.71 0.29 21.26
N GLN A 409 -16.21 -0.89 21.66
CA GLN A 409 -14.89 -1.03 22.26
C GLN A 409 -13.78 -0.63 21.26
N THR A 410 -13.90 -1.04 20.00
CA THR A 410 -12.99 -0.62 18.93
C THR A 410 -13.00 0.90 18.77
N THR A 411 -14.18 1.52 18.70
CA THR A 411 -14.31 2.99 18.55
C THR A 411 -13.65 3.73 19.70
N MET A 412 -13.90 3.30 20.95
CA MET A 412 -13.30 3.91 22.14
C MET A 412 -11.79 3.79 22.14
N ARG A 413 -11.25 2.57 22.04
CA ARG A 413 -9.80 2.29 22.08
C ARG A 413 -9.05 2.95 20.92
N ALA A 414 -9.63 2.95 19.71
CA ALA A 414 -9.03 3.59 18.54
C ALA A 414 -8.98 5.11 18.68
N ASN A 415 -10.00 5.74 19.28
CA ASN A 415 -10.01 7.18 19.53
C ASN A 415 -9.03 7.60 20.63
N GLU A 416 -8.82 6.78 21.67
CA GLU A 416 -7.76 7.00 22.66
C GLU A 416 -6.39 6.99 22.00
N LEU A 417 -6.13 6.00 21.13
CA LEU A 417 -4.90 5.90 20.37
C LEU A 417 -4.70 7.09 19.41
N LEU A 418 -5.74 7.50 18.71
CA LEU A 418 -5.70 8.64 17.78
C LEU A 418 -5.45 9.96 18.52
N SER A 419 -6.04 10.14 19.71
CA SER A 419 -5.76 11.31 20.55
C SER A 419 -4.28 11.40 20.96
N LEU A 420 -3.67 10.27 21.32
CA LEU A 420 -2.25 10.21 21.63
C LEU A 420 -1.40 10.61 20.40
N PHE A 421 -1.71 10.10 19.22
CA PHE A 421 -1.03 10.46 17.98
C PHE A 421 -1.11 11.96 17.69
N GLN A 422 -2.29 12.57 17.82
CA GLN A 422 -2.50 13.99 17.59
C GLN A 422 -1.72 14.87 18.59
N GLN A 423 -1.64 14.47 19.87
CA GLN A 423 -0.83 15.14 20.88
C GLN A 423 0.67 15.11 20.55
N MET A 424 1.16 13.94 20.14
CA MET A 424 2.56 13.79 19.71
C MET A 424 2.91 14.67 18.51
N HIS A 425 1.99 14.75 17.54
CA HIS A 425 2.17 15.58 16.35
C HIS A 425 2.18 17.08 16.68
N GLN A 426 1.25 17.56 17.53
CA GLN A 426 1.23 18.95 17.99
C GLN A 426 2.50 19.35 18.71
N ALA A 427 3.05 18.46 19.55
CA ALA A 427 4.31 18.69 20.25
C ALA A 427 5.50 18.82 19.28
N GLN A 428 5.55 18.00 18.21
CA GLN A 428 6.60 18.07 17.18
C GLN A 428 6.55 19.35 16.37
N THR A 429 5.36 19.77 15.92
CA THR A 429 5.17 21.02 15.17
C THR A 429 5.51 22.25 15.99
N SER A 430 5.21 22.24 17.29
CA SER A 430 5.55 23.33 18.21
C SER A 430 7.08 23.43 18.44
N ASN A 431 7.77 22.32 18.54
CA ASN A 431 9.24 22.28 18.71
C ASN A 431 9.97 22.70 17.42
N SER A 432 9.51 22.27 16.23
CA SER A 432 10.12 22.67 14.96
C SER A 432 9.95 24.16 14.65
N ALA A 433 8.89 24.79 15.14
CA ALA A 433 8.67 26.23 15.03
C ALA A 433 9.63 27.05 15.93
N LEU A 434 10.13 26.47 17.02
CA LEU A 434 11.12 27.07 17.93
C LEU A 434 12.56 26.96 17.41
N ASP A 435 12.85 25.94 16.60
CA ASP A 435 14.19 25.71 16.01
C ASP A 435 14.44 26.43 14.69
N THR A 436 13.47 27.17 14.15
CA THR A 436 13.66 28.02 12.97
C THR A 436 14.31 29.34 13.41
N PRO A 437 15.59 29.65 13.07
CA PRO A 437 16.18 30.93 13.40
C PRO A 437 15.37 32.04 12.72
N PRO A 438 15.18 33.20 13.38
CA PRO A 438 14.39 34.32 12.82
C PRO A 438 15.01 34.74 11.48
N VAL A 439 14.21 34.68 10.40
CA VAL A 439 14.55 35.24 9.11
C VAL A 439 14.69 36.74 9.29
N GLY A 440 15.95 37.24 9.48
CA GLY A 440 16.19 38.68 9.60
C GLY A 440 17.35 39.10 10.50
N ALA A 441 18.46 38.35 10.56
CA ALA A 441 19.70 38.89 11.09
C ALA A 441 20.66 39.22 9.92
N SER A 442 20.54 40.45 9.41
CA SER A 442 21.52 41.09 8.52
C SER A 442 22.93 40.90 9.10
N ARG A 443 23.82 40.23 8.39
CA ARG A 443 25.27 40.27 8.65
C ARG A 443 25.78 41.70 8.44
N ALA A 444 25.80 42.48 9.52
CA ALA A 444 26.60 43.67 9.55
C ALA A 444 28.07 43.25 9.54
N THR A 445 28.72 43.55 8.45
CA THR A 445 30.16 43.51 8.26
C THR A 445 30.84 44.42 9.29
N LEU A 446 31.53 43.83 10.29
CA LEU A 446 32.60 44.53 11.02
C LEU A 446 33.91 44.32 10.26
N ARG A 447 34.39 45.38 9.59
CA ARG A 447 35.80 45.55 9.25
C ARG A 447 36.51 46.06 10.50
N LEU A 448 37.55 45.38 10.94
CA LEU A 448 38.81 45.91 11.45
C LEU A 448 39.90 44.88 11.19
#